data_cd34fec849f465a6dfbf84b3815a8b40
#
_entry.id   cd34fec849f465a6dfbf84b3815a8b40
#
_cell.length_a   1.000
_cell.length_b   1.000
_cell.length_c   1.000
_cell.angle_alpha   90.00
_cell.angle_beta   90.00
_cell.angle_gamma   90.00
#
_symmetry.space_group_name_H-M   'P 1'
#
loop_
_entity.id
_entity.type
_entity.pdbx_description
1 polymer ?
#
loop_
_entity_poly.entity_id
_entity_poly.type
_entity_poly.pdbx_seq_one_letter_code
_entity_poly.pdbx_strand_id
1 'polypeptide(L)'
;MLEVNSVYRTAVALRTALIGKQTLAFDALGCDGIRPVLGHTIEEVRTFGKNIEIVWDDGVVLHSTFRISGSWHLYRRGEQWSKPRERAQVVIAVSDWIAVCFGAVSLETFRDFDPRRHPILGKLGPDLCHHDVDIEECVDRMMQYEDKDATVSEVLLDQRVVSGVGNVFRCEIMWACEVHPWARIGEMKRAECRELLTLAQESLLAHMHYEAKNATSPYEMAVYGRQGKSCQRCGDLIRVAHHGEANRVLYWCPGCQTGHQPLVSPNFTPLSIDRTPAFGDSHPASQILLNEFATMRGDGQDSFN
;
A
#
# COMPACT_ATOMS: atom_id res chain seq x y z
N MET A 1 7.55 -2.79 3.33
CA MET A 1 7.29 -3.42 2.03
C MET A 1 6.00 -4.26 1.98
N LEU A 2 5.14 -4.20 2.99
CA LEU A 2 4.13 -5.24 3.26
C LEU A 2 2.66 -4.83 3.01
N GLU A 3 2.35 -3.57 2.63
CA GLU A 3 0.97 -3.14 2.79
C GLU A 3 0.04 -3.39 1.60
N VAL A 4 0.44 -3.09 0.38
CA VAL A 4 -0.40 -3.34 -0.81
C VAL A 4 -0.18 -4.75 -1.33
N ASN A 5 1.06 -5.22 -1.29
CA ASN A 5 1.45 -6.58 -1.68
C ASN A 5 0.75 -7.67 -0.86
N SER A 6 0.58 -7.47 0.45
CA SER A 6 -0.09 -8.48 1.28
C SER A 6 -1.56 -8.63 0.88
N VAL A 7 -2.24 -7.55 0.51
CA VAL A 7 -3.64 -7.58 0.07
C VAL A 7 -3.77 -8.29 -1.27
N TYR A 8 -2.93 -7.95 -2.24
CA TYR A 8 -2.96 -8.59 -3.56
C TYR A 8 -2.62 -10.08 -3.49
N ARG A 9 -1.55 -10.48 -2.80
CA ARG A 9 -1.21 -11.90 -2.59
C ARG A 9 -2.33 -12.67 -1.92
N THR A 10 -2.91 -12.07 -0.91
CA THR A 10 -4.08 -12.64 -0.23
C THR A 10 -5.23 -12.84 -1.19
N ALA A 11 -5.51 -11.86 -2.05
CA ALA A 11 -6.58 -11.98 -3.05
C ALA A 11 -6.29 -13.06 -4.09
N VAL A 12 -5.05 -13.20 -4.56
CA VAL A 12 -4.66 -14.29 -5.48
C VAL A 12 -4.91 -15.65 -4.82
N ALA A 13 -4.51 -15.82 -3.57
CA ALA A 13 -4.75 -17.05 -2.84
C ALA A 13 -6.25 -17.31 -2.62
N LEU A 14 -7.03 -16.28 -2.28
CA LEU A 14 -8.49 -16.38 -2.15
C LEU A 14 -9.16 -16.72 -3.48
N ARG A 15 -8.73 -16.11 -4.60
CA ARG A 15 -9.25 -16.47 -5.94
C ARG A 15 -9.07 -17.95 -6.22
N THR A 16 -7.87 -18.46 -6.03
CA THR A 16 -7.54 -19.87 -6.26
C THR A 16 -8.37 -20.82 -5.36
N ALA A 17 -8.62 -20.42 -4.12
CA ALA A 17 -9.27 -21.28 -3.14
C ALA A 17 -10.81 -21.22 -3.21
N LEU A 18 -11.39 -20.07 -3.56
CA LEU A 18 -12.81 -19.79 -3.37
C LEU A 18 -13.61 -19.68 -4.67
N ILE A 19 -13.04 -19.16 -5.77
CA ILE A 19 -13.81 -18.93 -7.00
C ILE A 19 -14.35 -20.25 -7.56
N GLY A 20 -15.62 -20.22 -7.96
CA GLY A 20 -16.36 -21.38 -8.46
C GLY A 20 -16.80 -22.38 -7.38
N LYS A 21 -16.57 -22.04 -6.08
CA LYS A 21 -16.96 -22.91 -4.96
C LYS A 21 -18.22 -22.40 -4.28
N GLN A 22 -19.07 -23.34 -3.85
CA GLN A 22 -20.25 -23.02 -3.06
C GLN A 22 -19.88 -22.76 -1.59
N THR A 23 -20.49 -21.74 -1.02
CA THR A 23 -20.36 -21.41 0.40
C THR A 23 -21.14 -22.42 1.25
N LEU A 24 -20.44 -23.17 2.07
CA LEU A 24 -21.00 -24.18 2.97
C LEU A 24 -21.25 -23.64 4.38
N ALA A 25 -20.48 -22.63 4.80
CA ALA A 25 -20.69 -21.90 6.05
C ALA A 25 -20.19 -20.46 5.89
N PHE A 26 -20.92 -19.55 6.51
CA PHE A 26 -20.57 -18.15 6.64
C PHE A 26 -20.84 -17.71 8.07
N ASP A 27 -19.79 -17.28 8.77
CA ASP A 27 -19.88 -16.68 10.08
C ASP A 27 -19.16 -15.33 10.07
N ALA A 28 -19.82 -14.30 10.58
CA ALA A 28 -19.30 -12.94 10.56
C ALA A 28 -19.75 -12.21 11.84
N LEU A 29 -18.85 -12.13 12.82
CA LEU A 29 -19.01 -11.36 14.05
C LEU A 29 -18.66 -9.89 13.78
N GLY A 30 -19.64 -9.00 13.94
CA GLY A 30 -19.44 -7.56 13.74
C GLY A 30 -19.37 -7.13 12.27
N CYS A 31 -19.94 -7.92 11.36
CA CYS A 31 -20.17 -7.51 9.98
C CYS A 31 -21.60 -7.03 9.83
N ASP A 32 -21.76 -5.78 9.42
CA ASP A 32 -23.06 -5.20 9.12
C ASP A 32 -23.51 -5.57 7.71
N GLY A 33 -24.84 -5.78 7.54
CA GLY A 33 -25.45 -5.97 6.22
C GLY A 33 -26.05 -7.36 5.98
N ILE A 34 -26.21 -7.70 4.71
CA ILE A 34 -26.89 -8.92 4.23
C ILE A 34 -25.94 -10.10 4.30
N ARG A 35 -26.35 -11.20 4.91
CA ARG A 35 -25.53 -12.42 4.92
C ARG A 35 -25.66 -13.19 3.61
N PRO A 36 -24.53 -13.68 3.03
CA PRO A 36 -24.57 -14.58 1.89
C PRO A 36 -25.40 -15.83 2.19
N VAL A 37 -26.20 -16.26 1.24
CA VAL A 37 -27.01 -17.46 1.39
C VAL A 37 -26.11 -18.70 1.17
N LEU A 38 -26.22 -19.68 2.06
CA LEU A 38 -25.45 -20.93 1.92
C LEU A 38 -25.87 -21.67 0.63
N GLY A 39 -24.89 -22.25 -0.06
CA GLY A 39 -25.08 -22.91 -1.36
C GLY A 39 -24.81 -22.00 -2.56
N HIS A 40 -24.77 -20.67 -2.36
CA HIS A 40 -24.37 -19.75 -3.43
C HIS A 40 -22.87 -19.84 -3.73
N THR A 41 -22.54 -19.61 -5.00
CA THR A 41 -21.19 -19.74 -5.54
C THR A 41 -20.44 -18.41 -5.41
N ILE A 42 -19.18 -18.47 -5.00
CA ILE A 42 -18.31 -17.31 -5.05
C ILE A 42 -17.83 -17.13 -6.50
N GLU A 43 -18.21 -16.04 -7.14
CA GLU A 43 -17.89 -15.76 -8.54
C GLU A 43 -16.59 -15.00 -8.70
N GLU A 44 -16.31 -14.07 -7.78
CA GLU A 44 -15.18 -13.16 -7.95
C GLU A 44 -14.56 -12.77 -6.62
N VAL A 45 -13.24 -12.48 -6.64
CA VAL A 45 -12.51 -11.80 -5.58
C VAL A 45 -11.79 -10.61 -6.18
N ARG A 46 -12.18 -9.41 -5.77
CA ARG A 46 -11.65 -8.12 -6.25
C ARG A 46 -10.72 -7.50 -5.22
N THR A 47 -9.84 -6.63 -5.69
CA THR A 47 -8.99 -5.81 -4.82
C THR A 47 -9.02 -4.37 -5.28
N PHE A 48 -9.06 -3.45 -4.32
CA PHE A 48 -8.96 -2.01 -4.56
C PHE A 48 -8.09 -1.41 -3.46
N GLY A 49 -6.83 -1.12 -3.76
CA GLY A 49 -5.88 -0.63 -2.77
C GLY A 49 -5.72 -1.60 -1.58
N LYS A 50 -6.24 -1.25 -0.42
CA LYS A 50 -6.22 -2.08 0.81
C LYS A 50 -7.53 -2.81 1.09
N ASN A 51 -8.39 -2.90 0.10
CA ASN A 51 -9.69 -3.53 0.21
C ASN A 51 -9.71 -4.85 -0.54
N ILE A 52 -10.42 -5.83 0.01
CA ILE A 52 -10.76 -7.09 -0.67
C ILE A 52 -12.27 -7.23 -0.65
N GLU A 53 -12.83 -7.54 -1.82
CA GLU A 53 -14.23 -7.90 -1.99
C GLU A 53 -14.35 -9.35 -2.43
N ILE A 54 -15.32 -10.05 -1.85
CA ILE A 54 -15.74 -11.39 -2.26
C ILE A 54 -17.16 -11.26 -2.75
N VAL A 55 -17.42 -11.69 -4.00
CA VAL A 55 -18.69 -11.53 -4.70
C VAL A 55 -19.32 -12.89 -4.91
N TRP A 56 -20.60 -13.00 -4.60
CA TRP A 56 -21.44 -14.20 -4.82
C TRP A 56 -22.33 -14.05 -6.03
N ASP A 57 -22.76 -15.19 -6.59
CA ASP A 57 -23.65 -15.30 -7.75
C ASP A 57 -25.07 -14.73 -7.54
N ASP A 58 -25.44 -14.47 -6.29
CA ASP A 58 -26.69 -13.80 -5.93
C ASP A 58 -26.55 -12.26 -5.80
N GLY A 59 -25.40 -11.72 -6.17
CA GLY A 59 -25.09 -10.29 -6.10
C GLY A 59 -24.70 -9.79 -4.71
N VAL A 60 -24.55 -10.64 -3.71
CA VAL A 60 -24.01 -10.26 -2.41
C VAL A 60 -22.51 -10.02 -2.54
N VAL A 61 -22.03 -8.95 -1.94
CA VAL A 61 -20.61 -8.58 -1.87
C VAL A 61 -20.21 -8.44 -0.41
N LEU A 62 -19.14 -9.11 0.01
CA LEU A 62 -18.47 -8.88 1.27
C LEU A 62 -17.26 -7.98 1.03
N HIS A 63 -17.30 -6.80 1.59
CA HIS A 63 -16.21 -5.82 1.56
C HIS A 63 -15.41 -5.87 2.86
N SER A 64 -14.08 -5.93 2.74
CA SER A 64 -13.15 -5.90 3.87
C SER A 64 -12.02 -4.90 3.63
N THR A 65 -11.82 -3.97 4.57
CA THR A 65 -10.74 -2.97 4.54
C THR A 65 -9.67 -3.32 5.55
N PHE A 66 -8.40 -3.23 5.14
CA PHE A 66 -7.26 -3.55 6.00
C PHE A 66 -6.36 -2.35 6.27
N ARG A 67 -5.74 -2.35 7.44
CA ARG A 67 -4.57 -1.55 7.79
C ARG A 67 -3.36 -2.49 7.93
N ILE A 68 -2.35 -2.07 8.68
CA ILE A 68 -1.02 -2.73 8.75
C ILE A 68 -1.07 -4.19 9.23
N SER A 69 -2.00 -4.56 10.11
CA SER A 69 -1.99 -5.86 10.80
C SER A 69 -3.11 -6.83 10.43
N GLY A 70 -4.04 -6.41 9.57
CA GLY A 70 -5.19 -7.24 9.17
C GLY A 70 -4.94 -8.02 7.90
N SER A 71 -5.53 -9.21 7.78
CA SER A 71 -5.44 -10.03 6.56
C SER A 71 -6.46 -11.17 6.55
N TRP A 72 -6.71 -11.70 5.35
CA TRP A 72 -7.33 -13.00 5.17
C TRP A 72 -6.29 -14.11 5.27
N HIS A 73 -6.68 -15.23 5.88
CA HIS A 73 -5.90 -16.46 5.99
C HIS A 73 -6.69 -17.62 5.39
N LEU A 74 -6.00 -18.54 4.74
CA LEU A 74 -6.58 -19.76 4.17
C LEU A 74 -6.08 -20.98 4.95
N TYR A 75 -7.00 -21.85 5.30
CA TYR A 75 -6.73 -23.11 5.99
C TYR A 75 -7.45 -24.25 5.25
N ARG A 76 -6.81 -25.43 5.23
CA ARG A 76 -7.51 -26.66 4.84
C ARG A 76 -8.52 -27.05 5.93
N ARG A 77 -9.55 -27.81 5.56
CA ARG A 77 -10.46 -28.37 6.56
C ARG A 77 -9.72 -29.23 7.55
N GLY A 78 -9.89 -28.97 8.85
CA GLY A 78 -9.20 -29.67 9.93
C GLY A 78 -7.82 -29.14 10.28
N GLU A 79 -7.30 -28.17 9.53
CA GLU A 79 -6.04 -27.51 9.82
C GLU A 79 -6.17 -26.58 11.03
N GLN A 80 -5.13 -26.56 11.87
CA GLN A 80 -5.07 -25.66 13.01
C GLN A 80 -4.80 -24.22 12.55
N TRP A 81 -5.61 -23.29 13.05
CA TRP A 81 -5.43 -21.88 12.71
C TRP A 81 -4.21 -21.28 13.42
N SER A 82 -3.49 -20.43 12.72
CA SER A 82 -2.32 -19.71 13.25
C SER A 82 -2.68 -18.61 14.26
N LYS A 83 -3.96 -18.19 14.27
CA LYS A 83 -4.49 -17.18 15.21
C LYS A 83 -5.68 -17.75 15.98
N PRO A 84 -5.91 -17.27 17.23
CA PRO A 84 -7.05 -17.70 18.05
C PRO A 84 -8.39 -17.48 17.31
N ARG A 85 -9.29 -18.44 17.45
CA ARG A 85 -10.59 -18.45 16.78
C ARG A 85 -11.47 -17.26 17.19
N GLU A 86 -11.33 -16.80 18.41
CA GLU A 86 -12.04 -15.66 19.00
C GLU A 86 -11.66 -14.32 18.34
N ARG A 87 -10.54 -14.28 17.61
CA ARG A 87 -10.10 -13.12 16.83
C ARG A 87 -10.59 -13.12 15.38
N ALA A 88 -11.23 -14.21 14.95
CA ALA A 88 -11.81 -14.27 13.61
C ALA A 88 -13.02 -13.35 13.53
N GLN A 89 -13.03 -12.48 12.52
CA GLN A 89 -14.12 -11.56 12.26
C GLN A 89 -15.08 -12.11 11.21
N VAL A 90 -14.55 -12.79 10.19
CA VAL A 90 -15.35 -13.50 9.18
C VAL A 90 -14.72 -14.86 8.93
N VAL A 91 -15.56 -15.86 8.78
CA VAL A 91 -15.20 -17.23 8.40
C VAL A 91 -16.06 -17.65 7.24
N ILE A 92 -15.46 -18.01 6.12
CA ILE A 92 -16.12 -18.56 4.92
C ILE A 92 -15.57 -19.96 4.72
N ALA A 93 -16.45 -20.97 4.75
CA ALA A 93 -16.08 -22.34 4.44
C ALA A 93 -16.64 -22.76 3.09
N VAL A 94 -15.77 -23.33 2.27
CA VAL A 94 -16.12 -24.01 1.01
C VAL A 94 -15.73 -25.49 1.09
N SER A 95 -15.78 -26.26 0.01
CA SER A 95 -15.50 -27.71 0.03
C SER A 95 -14.15 -28.05 0.66
N ASP A 96 -13.09 -27.38 0.25
CA ASP A 96 -11.70 -27.75 0.56
C ASP A 96 -11.00 -26.77 1.48
N TRP A 97 -11.51 -25.52 1.56
CA TRP A 97 -10.87 -24.42 2.23
C TRP A 97 -11.77 -23.72 3.24
N ILE A 98 -11.11 -23.11 4.21
CA ILE A 98 -11.69 -22.17 5.15
C ILE A 98 -10.93 -20.86 5.02
N ALA A 99 -11.59 -19.81 4.58
CA ALA A 99 -11.04 -18.45 4.55
C ALA A 99 -11.45 -17.71 5.83
N VAL A 100 -10.48 -17.14 6.54
CA VAL A 100 -10.69 -16.46 7.81
C VAL A 100 -10.11 -15.05 7.76
N CYS A 101 -10.94 -14.06 8.08
CA CYS A 101 -10.55 -12.66 8.18
C CYS A 101 -10.17 -12.30 9.60
N PHE A 102 -9.02 -11.65 9.77
CA PHE A 102 -8.54 -11.12 11.05
C PHE A 102 -8.12 -9.66 10.91
N GLY A 103 -8.52 -8.82 11.86
CA GLY A 103 -8.03 -7.46 11.99
C GLY A 103 -8.44 -6.52 10.85
N ALA A 104 -9.55 -6.78 10.17
CA ALA A 104 -10.16 -5.81 9.29
C ALA A 104 -10.67 -4.61 10.11
N VAL A 105 -10.51 -3.40 9.57
CA VAL A 105 -10.99 -2.16 10.21
C VAL A 105 -12.42 -1.81 9.82
N SER A 106 -12.87 -2.33 8.68
CA SER A 106 -14.25 -2.28 8.22
C SER A 106 -14.63 -3.59 7.56
N LEU A 107 -15.83 -4.06 7.87
CA LEU A 107 -16.45 -5.25 7.30
C LEU A 107 -17.92 -4.94 7.07
N GLU A 108 -18.35 -5.07 5.83
CA GLU A 108 -19.75 -4.86 5.45
C GLU A 108 -20.16 -5.77 4.30
N THR A 109 -21.41 -6.12 4.26
CA THR A 109 -22.01 -6.86 3.15
C THR A 109 -23.19 -6.10 2.57
N PHE A 110 -23.31 -6.09 1.26
CA PHE A 110 -24.37 -5.41 0.54
C PHE A 110 -24.78 -6.23 -0.71
N ARG A 111 -25.90 -5.88 -1.33
CA ARG A 111 -26.39 -6.50 -2.56
C ARG A 111 -26.59 -5.45 -3.65
N ASP A 112 -26.44 -5.85 -4.90
CA ASP A 112 -26.61 -4.99 -6.08
C ASP A 112 -25.76 -3.71 -6.02
N PHE A 113 -24.50 -3.91 -5.73
CA PHE A 113 -23.57 -2.83 -5.51
C PHE A 113 -23.09 -2.23 -6.82
N ASP A 114 -23.36 -0.92 -7.00
CA ASP A 114 -22.63 -0.09 -7.93
C ASP A 114 -21.43 0.53 -7.16
N PRO A 115 -20.17 0.13 -7.47
CA PRO A 115 -18.98 0.68 -6.80
C PRO A 115 -18.98 2.21 -6.76
N ARG A 116 -19.56 2.86 -7.78
CA ARG A 116 -19.64 4.32 -7.89
C ARG A 116 -20.54 4.97 -6.84
N ARG A 117 -21.46 4.20 -6.26
CA ARG A 117 -22.40 4.69 -5.21
C ARG A 117 -21.90 4.46 -3.80
N HIS A 118 -20.88 3.63 -3.62
CA HIS A 118 -20.31 3.40 -2.28
C HIS A 118 -19.55 4.63 -1.79
N PRO A 119 -19.79 5.11 -0.53
CA PRO A 119 -19.20 6.33 -0.02
C PRO A 119 -17.66 6.36 -0.03
N ILE A 120 -17.04 5.21 0.12
CA ILE A 120 -15.58 5.05 0.12
C ILE A 120 -15.09 4.59 -1.25
N LEU A 121 -15.61 3.49 -1.79
CA LEU A 121 -15.14 2.90 -3.05
C LEU A 121 -15.45 3.78 -4.26
N GLY A 122 -16.61 4.44 -4.28
CA GLY A 122 -16.98 5.36 -5.35
C GLY A 122 -16.07 6.59 -5.46
N LYS A 123 -15.24 6.82 -4.46
CA LYS A 123 -14.23 7.91 -4.44
C LYS A 123 -12.82 7.43 -4.78
N LEU A 124 -12.58 6.12 -4.85
CA LEU A 124 -11.26 5.61 -5.20
C LEU A 124 -10.93 5.92 -6.66
N GLY A 125 -9.67 6.27 -6.88
CA GLY A 125 -9.09 6.37 -8.19
C GLY A 125 -8.82 4.99 -8.80
N PRO A 126 -8.49 4.94 -10.11
CA PRO A 126 -8.11 3.71 -10.78
C PRO A 126 -6.98 2.98 -10.04
N ASP A 127 -7.04 1.64 -10.02
CA ASP A 127 -6.04 0.83 -9.33
C ASP A 127 -4.90 0.46 -10.26
N LEU A 128 -3.72 1.04 -10.01
CA LEU A 128 -2.51 0.79 -10.78
C LEU A 128 -1.99 -0.66 -10.70
N CYS A 129 -2.57 -1.49 -9.83
CA CYS A 129 -2.28 -2.92 -9.77
C CYS A 129 -2.97 -3.74 -10.87
N HIS A 130 -3.76 -3.11 -11.73
CA HIS A 130 -4.41 -3.75 -12.88
C HIS A 130 -3.76 -3.35 -14.20
N HIS A 131 -3.69 -4.32 -15.14
CA HIS A 131 -3.10 -4.09 -16.47
C HIS A 131 -3.95 -3.15 -17.34
N ASP A 132 -5.28 -3.20 -17.16
CA ASP A 132 -6.25 -2.49 -18.00
C ASP A 132 -6.59 -1.09 -17.48
N VAL A 133 -5.77 -0.53 -16.58
CA VAL A 133 -6.02 0.80 -16.04
C VAL A 133 -5.77 1.88 -17.10
N ASP A 134 -6.70 2.83 -17.18
CA ASP A 134 -6.53 4.02 -18.03
C ASP A 134 -5.60 5.03 -17.33
N ILE A 135 -4.35 5.07 -17.77
CA ILE A 135 -3.35 6.02 -17.27
C ILE A 135 -3.75 7.46 -17.53
N GLU A 136 -4.44 7.76 -18.63
CA GLU A 136 -4.88 9.13 -18.93
C GLU A 136 -5.94 9.61 -17.93
N GLU A 137 -6.86 8.73 -17.50
CA GLU A 137 -7.78 9.04 -16.41
C GLU A 137 -7.01 9.35 -15.10
N CYS A 138 -5.98 8.57 -14.78
CA CYS A 138 -5.14 8.82 -13.60
C CYS A 138 -4.43 10.19 -13.70
N VAL A 139 -3.90 10.51 -14.88
CA VAL A 139 -3.25 11.81 -15.16
C VAL A 139 -4.25 12.96 -15.01
N ASP A 140 -5.46 12.80 -15.53
CA ASP A 140 -6.52 13.83 -15.40
C ASP A 140 -6.86 14.09 -13.92
N ARG A 141 -7.04 13.04 -13.13
CA ARG A 141 -7.30 13.16 -11.69
C ARG A 141 -6.15 13.84 -10.95
N MET A 142 -4.91 13.51 -11.27
CA MET A 142 -3.71 14.14 -10.72
C MET A 142 -3.63 15.62 -11.09
N MET A 143 -3.85 15.96 -12.37
CA MET A 143 -3.84 17.32 -12.88
C MET A 143 -5.01 18.17 -12.34
N GLN A 144 -6.13 17.55 -12.00
CA GLN A 144 -7.33 18.22 -11.46
C GLN A 144 -7.36 18.25 -9.94
N TYR A 145 -6.28 17.84 -9.27
CA TYR A 145 -6.21 17.90 -7.81
C TYR A 145 -6.51 19.31 -7.31
N GLU A 146 -7.43 19.44 -6.34
CA GLU A 146 -7.98 20.74 -5.92
C GLU A 146 -6.90 21.66 -5.34
N ASP A 147 -6.11 21.14 -4.42
CA ASP A 147 -5.01 21.89 -3.80
C ASP A 147 -3.76 21.84 -4.68
N LYS A 148 -3.50 22.92 -5.41
CA LYS A 148 -2.33 23.03 -6.29
C LYS A 148 -1.00 23.19 -5.53
N ASP A 149 -1.05 23.54 -4.27
CA ASP A 149 0.12 23.63 -3.38
C ASP A 149 0.46 22.29 -2.71
N ALA A 150 -0.46 21.31 -2.79
CA ALA A 150 -0.18 19.96 -2.32
C ALA A 150 1.05 19.39 -3.03
N THR A 151 1.85 18.63 -2.29
CA THR A 151 3.04 18.01 -2.88
C THR A 151 2.67 16.80 -3.74
N VAL A 152 3.44 16.57 -4.79
CA VAL A 152 3.33 15.36 -5.65
C VAL A 152 3.39 14.09 -4.80
N SER A 153 4.20 14.13 -3.74
CA SER A 153 4.35 13.06 -2.76
C SER A 153 3.05 12.72 -2.02
N GLU A 154 2.24 13.71 -1.67
CA GLU A 154 0.93 13.52 -1.01
C GLU A 154 -0.11 13.06 -2.02
N VAL A 155 -0.13 13.67 -3.21
CA VAL A 155 -1.08 13.34 -4.29
C VAL A 155 -0.94 11.89 -4.73
N LEU A 156 0.29 11.36 -4.84
CA LEU A 156 0.54 9.94 -5.14
C LEU A 156 0.02 8.97 -4.08
N LEU A 157 -0.14 9.41 -2.84
CA LEU A 157 -0.71 8.60 -1.75
C LEU A 157 -2.22 8.77 -1.59
N ASP A 158 -2.81 9.75 -2.26
CA ASP A 158 -4.26 9.95 -2.22
C ASP A 158 -4.96 8.89 -3.10
N GLN A 159 -5.59 7.94 -2.42
CA GLN A 159 -6.29 6.84 -3.09
C GLN A 159 -7.47 7.29 -3.95
N ARG A 160 -7.89 8.57 -3.87
CA ARG A 160 -8.91 9.16 -4.75
C ARG A 160 -8.33 9.55 -6.11
N VAL A 161 -7.03 9.77 -6.19
CA VAL A 161 -6.30 10.07 -7.45
C VAL A 161 -5.95 8.76 -8.14
N VAL A 162 -5.18 7.91 -7.45
CA VAL A 162 -4.81 6.57 -7.90
C VAL A 162 -4.77 5.63 -6.71
N SER A 163 -5.21 4.40 -6.87
CA SER A 163 -5.04 3.38 -5.84
C SER A 163 -3.88 2.44 -6.19
N GLY A 164 -3.37 1.74 -5.17
CA GLY A 164 -2.23 0.83 -5.31
C GLY A 164 -0.89 1.39 -4.84
N VAL A 165 -0.63 2.68 -4.99
CA VAL A 165 0.64 3.29 -4.58
C VAL A 165 0.74 3.38 -3.05
N GLY A 166 1.75 2.73 -2.49
CA GLY A 166 2.12 2.80 -1.08
C GLY A 166 3.37 3.66 -0.85
N ASN A 167 3.74 3.82 0.43
CA ASN A 167 4.85 4.67 0.83
C ASN A 167 6.20 4.28 0.20
N VAL A 168 6.44 2.99 0.01
CA VAL A 168 7.65 2.46 -0.64
C VAL A 168 7.70 2.93 -2.08
N PHE A 169 6.66 2.59 -2.85
CA PHE A 169 6.60 2.94 -4.28
C PHE A 169 6.61 4.44 -4.51
N ARG A 170 5.94 5.23 -3.66
CA ARG A 170 6.04 6.68 -3.69
C ARG A 170 7.49 7.15 -3.69
N CYS A 171 8.32 6.67 -2.75
CA CYS A 171 9.71 7.08 -2.65
C CYS A 171 10.53 6.64 -3.87
N GLU A 172 10.37 5.39 -4.29
CA GLU A 172 11.11 4.81 -5.41
C GLU A 172 10.76 5.46 -6.76
N ILE A 173 9.48 5.69 -7.03
CA ILE A 173 9.00 6.30 -8.26
C ILE A 173 9.46 7.76 -8.37
N MET A 174 9.33 8.54 -7.30
CA MET A 174 9.79 9.93 -7.29
C MET A 174 11.29 10.03 -7.47
N TRP A 175 12.08 9.07 -6.94
CA TRP A 175 13.51 9.00 -7.18
C TRP A 175 13.82 8.63 -8.64
N ALA A 176 13.10 7.68 -9.20
CA ALA A 176 13.30 7.23 -10.58
C ALA A 176 13.01 8.34 -11.59
N CYS A 177 11.95 9.13 -11.38
CA CYS A 177 11.58 10.28 -12.19
C CYS A 177 12.28 11.60 -11.79
N GLU A 178 13.22 11.57 -10.85
CA GLU A 178 14.01 12.72 -10.40
C GLU A 178 13.19 13.89 -9.82
N VAL A 179 11.93 13.62 -9.42
CA VAL A 179 11.01 14.62 -8.86
C VAL A 179 11.32 14.85 -7.40
N HIS A 180 11.47 16.13 -7.02
CA HIS A 180 11.72 16.50 -5.63
C HIS A 180 10.49 16.14 -4.75
N PRO A 181 10.68 15.58 -3.54
CA PRO A 181 9.57 15.15 -2.68
C PRO A 181 8.55 16.25 -2.35
N TRP A 182 9.01 17.48 -2.27
CA TRP A 182 8.18 18.67 -2.01
C TRP A 182 7.81 19.45 -3.29
N ALA A 183 7.99 18.86 -4.47
CA ALA A 183 7.46 19.42 -5.72
C ALA A 183 5.95 19.60 -5.61
N ARG A 184 5.42 20.76 -6.00
CA ARG A 184 3.99 21.06 -5.97
C ARG A 184 3.29 20.47 -7.19
N ILE A 185 2.10 19.92 -6.99
CA ILE A 185 1.34 19.35 -8.10
C ILE A 185 0.97 20.43 -9.15
N GLY A 186 0.75 21.66 -8.71
CA GLY A 186 0.46 22.77 -9.62
C GLY A 186 1.61 23.18 -10.56
N GLU A 187 2.84 22.75 -10.26
CA GLU A 187 4.03 23.01 -11.08
C GLU A 187 4.32 21.89 -12.09
N MET A 188 3.68 20.73 -11.91
CA MET A 188 3.89 19.55 -12.75
C MET A 188 3.23 19.71 -14.12
N LYS A 189 3.93 19.26 -15.15
CA LYS A 189 3.39 19.14 -16.49
C LYS A 189 2.67 17.80 -16.67
N ARG A 190 1.67 17.79 -17.56
CA ARG A 190 0.93 16.56 -17.88
C ARG A 190 1.83 15.38 -18.28
N ALA A 191 2.89 15.65 -19.04
CA ALA A 191 3.84 14.62 -19.46
C ALA A 191 4.60 14.01 -18.27
N GLU A 192 4.99 14.82 -17.30
CA GLU A 192 5.69 14.38 -16.09
C GLU A 192 4.77 13.54 -15.18
N CYS A 193 3.50 13.95 -15.04
CA CYS A 193 2.50 13.15 -14.33
C CYS A 193 2.28 11.79 -15.00
N ARG A 194 2.21 11.77 -16.35
CA ARG A 194 2.09 10.52 -17.11
C ARG A 194 3.29 9.59 -16.87
N GLU A 195 4.50 10.11 -16.94
CA GLU A 195 5.72 9.34 -16.68
C GLU A 195 5.72 8.72 -15.27
N LEU A 196 5.42 9.54 -14.24
CA LEU A 196 5.28 9.08 -12.86
C LEU A 196 4.27 7.94 -12.73
N LEU A 197 3.08 8.07 -13.30
CA LEU A 197 2.00 7.11 -13.18
C LEU A 197 2.25 5.83 -13.99
N THR A 198 2.84 5.94 -15.18
CA THR A 198 3.25 4.79 -15.99
C THR A 198 4.31 3.98 -15.25
N LEU A 199 5.35 4.63 -14.74
CA LEU A 199 6.38 3.96 -13.97
C LEU A 199 5.83 3.35 -12.66
N ALA A 200 4.84 4.01 -12.04
CA ALA A 200 4.15 3.48 -10.87
C ALA A 200 3.45 2.17 -11.19
N GLN A 201 2.68 2.12 -12.27
CA GLN A 201 2.00 0.91 -12.74
C GLN A 201 2.99 -0.21 -13.06
N GLU A 202 3.99 0.07 -13.88
CA GLU A 202 5.00 -0.91 -14.28
C GLU A 202 5.73 -1.51 -13.07
N SER A 203 6.12 -0.66 -12.11
CA SER A 203 6.80 -1.09 -10.89
C SER A 203 5.91 -1.96 -10.00
N LEU A 204 4.64 -1.59 -9.85
CA LEU A 204 3.66 -2.35 -9.08
C LEU A 204 3.40 -3.72 -9.72
N LEU A 205 3.14 -3.76 -11.04
CA LEU A 205 2.89 -5.00 -11.77
C LEU A 205 4.11 -5.93 -11.76
N ALA A 206 5.30 -5.39 -11.98
CA ALA A 206 6.54 -6.15 -11.93
C ALA A 206 6.74 -6.77 -10.54
N HIS A 207 6.54 -5.99 -9.48
CA HIS A 207 6.69 -6.46 -8.11
C HIS A 207 5.67 -7.58 -7.77
N MET A 208 4.41 -7.43 -8.18
CA MET A 208 3.38 -8.47 -7.99
C MET A 208 3.73 -9.76 -8.73
N HIS A 209 4.27 -9.66 -9.93
CA HIS A 209 4.69 -10.82 -10.72
C HIS A 209 5.82 -11.61 -10.05
N TYR A 210 6.80 -10.93 -9.46
CA TYR A 210 7.89 -11.56 -8.72
C TYR A 210 7.39 -12.27 -7.46
N GLU A 211 6.53 -11.63 -6.71
CA GLU A 211 5.97 -12.22 -5.48
C GLU A 211 5.09 -13.43 -5.76
N ALA A 212 4.31 -13.40 -6.83
CA ALA A 212 3.49 -14.55 -7.24
C ALA A 212 4.34 -15.81 -7.53
N LYS A 213 5.61 -15.63 -7.92
CA LYS A 213 6.57 -16.73 -8.16
C LYS A 213 7.35 -17.16 -6.91
N ASN A 214 7.01 -16.66 -5.70
CA ASN A 214 7.79 -16.89 -4.48
C ASN A 214 9.29 -16.56 -4.61
N ALA A 215 9.64 -15.71 -5.56
CA ALA A 215 10.99 -15.25 -5.75
C ALA A 215 11.32 -14.15 -4.75
N THR A 216 12.53 -14.14 -4.22
CA THR A 216 13.05 -12.98 -3.48
C THR A 216 13.05 -11.81 -4.46
N SER A 217 12.42 -10.68 -4.08
CA SER A 217 12.39 -9.50 -4.96
C SER A 217 13.83 -9.15 -5.37
N PRO A 218 14.16 -9.11 -6.67
CA PRO A 218 15.48 -8.70 -7.12
C PRO A 218 15.67 -7.19 -7.02
N TYR A 219 14.63 -6.45 -6.66
CA TYR A 219 14.70 -5.00 -6.54
C TYR A 219 15.30 -4.63 -5.19
N GLU A 220 16.59 -4.30 -5.18
CA GLU A 220 17.13 -3.47 -4.13
C GLU A 220 16.45 -2.10 -4.18
N MET A 221 15.91 -1.65 -3.05
CA MET A 221 15.33 -0.32 -2.96
C MET A 221 16.43 0.72 -3.24
N ALA A 222 16.12 1.71 -4.08
CA ALA A 222 17.07 2.76 -4.42
C ALA A 222 17.21 3.80 -3.31
N VAL A 223 16.09 4.14 -2.63
CA VAL A 223 16.06 5.14 -1.57
C VAL A 223 15.34 4.67 -0.31
N TYR A 224 14.27 3.88 -0.42
CA TYR A 224 13.46 3.49 0.74
C TYR A 224 14.25 2.61 1.73
N GLY A 225 14.29 3.04 3.00
CA GLY A 225 15.05 2.34 4.04
C GLY A 225 16.58 2.45 3.91
N ARG A 226 17.09 3.39 3.10
CA ARG A 226 18.52 3.55 2.83
C ARG A 226 19.08 4.88 3.35
N GLN A 227 18.49 5.44 4.40
CA GLN A 227 19.03 6.64 5.03
C GLN A 227 20.53 6.49 5.31
N GLY A 228 21.29 7.54 5.02
CA GLY A 228 22.74 7.60 5.28
C GLY A 228 23.60 6.74 4.35
N LYS A 229 22.99 5.90 3.50
CA LYS A 229 23.70 5.14 2.45
C LYS A 229 23.86 5.98 1.20
N SER A 230 24.93 5.73 0.47
CA SER A 230 25.16 6.38 -0.82
C SER A 230 24.09 5.99 -1.84
N CYS A 231 23.61 6.98 -2.58
CA CYS A 231 22.74 6.77 -3.73
C CYS A 231 23.50 5.99 -4.82
N GLN A 232 22.87 4.96 -5.35
CA GLN A 232 23.48 4.12 -6.40
C GLN A 232 23.67 4.86 -7.73
N ARG A 233 22.96 6.00 -7.93
CA ARG A 233 23.02 6.79 -9.18
C ARG A 233 24.08 7.91 -9.09
N CYS A 234 24.08 8.71 -8.01
CA CYS A 234 24.93 9.91 -7.92
C CYS A 234 25.93 9.91 -6.77
N GLY A 235 25.85 8.97 -5.84
CA GLY A 235 26.75 8.88 -4.69
C GLY A 235 26.33 9.71 -3.46
N ASP A 236 25.38 10.66 -3.59
CA ASP A 236 24.90 11.45 -2.47
C ASP A 236 24.19 10.59 -1.41
N LEU A 237 24.23 11.08 -0.16
CA LEU A 237 23.60 10.37 0.95
C LEU A 237 22.07 10.48 0.88
N ILE A 238 21.39 9.34 0.95
CA ILE A 238 19.93 9.27 1.06
C ILE A 238 19.49 9.94 2.35
N ARG A 239 18.52 10.85 2.24
CA ARG A 239 17.92 11.57 3.35
C ARG A 239 16.57 11.00 3.73
N VAL A 240 16.12 11.32 4.94
CA VAL A 240 14.84 10.92 5.48
C VAL A 240 14.18 12.06 6.23
N ALA A 241 12.86 12.18 6.12
CA ALA A 241 12.05 13.12 6.88
C ALA A 241 10.65 12.58 7.09
N HIS A 242 9.91 13.18 8.02
CA HIS A 242 8.45 13.02 8.07
C HIS A 242 7.80 13.96 7.06
N HIS A 243 6.73 13.49 6.41
CA HIS A 243 6.06 14.23 5.34
C HIS A 243 4.55 14.03 5.34
N GLY A 244 3.83 15.11 5.02
CA GLY A 244 2.38 15.15 4.90
C GLY A 244 1.63 15.09 6.24
N GLU A 245 0.33 15.28 6.20
CA GLU A 245 -0.54 15.25 7.40
C GLU A 245 -0.48 13.91 8.14
N ALA A 246 -0.36 12.81 7.40
CA ALA A 246 -0.23 11.48 7.98
C ALA A 246 1.15 11.20 8.59
N ASN A 247 2.05 12.19 8.59
CA ASN A 247 3.40 12.14 9.17
C ASN A 247 4.18 10.89 8.73
N ARG A 248 4.11 10.52 7.44
CA ARG A 248 4.76 9.33 6.91
C ARG A 248 6.23 9.56 6.65
N VAL A 249 7.04 8.54 6.92
CA VAL A 249 8.47 8.59 6.63
C VAL A 249 8.70 8.61 5.12
N LEU A 250 9.48 9.58 4.65
CA LEU A 250 9.86 9.78 3.26
C LEU A 250 11.37 9.67 3.12
N TYR A 251 11.84 8.93 2.12
CA TYR A 251 13.25 8.78 1.77
C TYR A 251 13.50 9.38 0.38
N TRP A 252 14.61 10.10 0.21
CA TRP A 252 14.97 10.69 -1.09
C TRP A 252 16.48 10.92 -1.23
N CYS A 253 16.93 11.05 -2.48
CA CYS A 253 18.27 11.48 -2.83
C CYS A 253 18.27 12.96 -3.21
N PRO A 254 18.93 13.85 -2.45
CA PRO A 254 18.95 15.29 -2.76
C PRO A 254 19.70 15.60 -4.06
N GLY A 255 20.69 14.81 -4.44
CA GLY A 255 21.44 15.01 -5.67
C GLY A 255 20.70 14.56 -6.94
N CYS A 256 19.83 13.55 -6.85
CA CYS A 256 19.05 13.09 -8.00
C CYS A 256 17.71 13.80 -8.14
N GLN A 257 17.01 14.04 -7.04
CA GLN A 257 15.63 14.53 -7.05
C GLN A 257 15.59 16.06 -6.98
N THR A 258 16.01 16.72 -8.06
CA THR A 258 16.09 18.16 -8.18
C THR A 258 14.97 18.78 -9.01
N GLY A 259 14.17 17.94 -9.68
CA GLY A 259 13.03 18.39 -10.49
C GLY A 259 11.95 19.04 -9.62
N HIS A 260 11.56 20.27 -9.98
CA HIS A 260 10.59 21.08 -9.21
C HIS A 260 10.99 21.31 -7.75
N GLN A 261 12.29 21.45 -7.48
CA GLN A 261 12.78 21.74 -6.13
C GLN A 261 12.26 23.11 -5.69
N PRO A 262 11.61 23.20 -4.50
CA PRO A 262 11.14 24.49 -4.00
C PRO A 262 12.30 25.45 -3.74
N LEU A 263 12.11 26.74 -4.05
CA LEU A 263 13.10 27.79 -3.84
C LEU A 263 13.48 27.98 -2.37
N VAL A 264 12.58 27.68 -1.47
CA VAL A 264 12.80 27.70 -0.02
C VAL A 264 12.81 26.27 0.47
N SER A 265 13.89 25.90 1.16
CA SER A 265 13.96 24.57 1.79
C SER A 265 12.77 24.38 2.73
N PRO A 266 11.96 23.36 2.54
CA PRO A 266 10.81 23.13 3.41
C PRO A 266 11.29 22.91 4.85
N ASN A 267 10.55 23.50 5.79
CA ASN A 267 10.76 23.20 7.21
C ASN A 267 10.36 21.74 7.45
N PHE A 268 11.32 20.85 7.43
CA PHE A 268 11.10 19.46 7.86
C PHE A 268 11.81 19.25 9.21
N THR A 269 11.15 18.49 10.07
CA THR A 269 11.78 18.06 11.32
C THR A 269 12.62 16.81 11.02
N PRO A 270 13.95 16.86 11.12
CA PRO A 270 14.77 15.67 10.97
C PRO A 270 14.34 14.61 11.98
N LEU A 271 14.37 13.34 11.60
CA LEU A 271 14.20 12.27 12.56
C LEU A 271 15.30 12.34 13.61
N SER A 272 14.91 12.52 14.87
CA SER A 272 15.85 12.48 15.99
C SER A 272 15.84 11.09 16.59
N ILE A 273 16.99 10.66 17.10
CA ILE A 273 17.18 9.35 17.74
C ILE A 273 16.29 9.21 18.98
N ASP A 274 15.96 10.32 19.63
CA ASP A 274 15.22 10.35 20.88
C ASP A 274 13.70 10.32 20.66
N ARG A 275 13.23 10.34 19.41
CA ARG A 275 11.81 10.16 19.08
C ARG A 275 11.56 8.74 18.64
N THR A 276 10.83 8.01 19.45
CA THR A 276 10.19 6.76 19.00
C THR A 276 9.44 7.07 17.72
N PRO A 277 9.73 6.39 16.60
CA PRO A 277 8.99 6.61 15.37
C PRO A 277 7.49 6.42 15.62
N ALA A 278 6.66 7.21 14.97
CA ALA A 278 5.19 7.12 15.08
C ALA A 278 4.62 5.75 14.67
N PHE A 279 5.45 4.90 14.12
CA PHE A 279 5.20 3.50 13.81
C PHE A 279 5.87 2.67 14.90
N GLY A 280 5.15 2.15 15.85
CA GLY A 280 5.69 1.37 16.98
C GLY A 280 6.92 0.50 16.65
N ASP A 281 7.61 0.03 17.66
CA ASP A 281 8.93 -0.64 17.61
C ASP A 281 9.07 -1.80 16.61
N SER A 282 7.98 -2.26 16.03
CA SER A 282 7.93 -3.38 15.08
C SER A 282 8.02 -2.97 13.60
N HIS A 283 8.06 -1.66 13.26
CA HIS A 283 8.15 -1.27 11.85
C HIS A 283 9.58 -1.43 11.35
N PRO A 284 9.83 -2.20 10.25
CA PRO A 284 11.19 -2.47 9.76
C PRO A 284 12.04 -1.21 9.53
N ALA A 285 11.40 -0.13 9.04
CA ALA A 285 12.07 1.17 8.86
C ALA A 285 12.49 1.82 10.19
N SER A 286 11.78 1.58 11.28
CA SER A 286 12.13 2.11 12.59
C SER A 286 13.39 1.46 13.16
N GLN A 287 13.55 0.16 12.99
CA GLN A 287 14.74 -0.57 13.47
C GLN A 287 15.98 -0.22 12.66
N ILE A 288 15.84 -0.04 11.34
CA ILE A 288 16.94 0.39 10.47
C ILE A 288 17.41 1.78 10.87
N LEU A 289 16.49 2.73 11.07
CA LEU A 289 16.79 4.09 11.49
C LEU A 289 17.49 4.14 12.85
N LEU A 290 17.01 3.39 13.83
CA LEU A 290 17.60 3.34 15.18
C LEU A 290 19.01 2.75 15.17
N ASN A 291 19.26 1.70 14.37
CA ASN A 291 20.57 1.07 14.27
C ASN A 291 21.61 1.95 13.56
N GLU A 292 21.22 2.65 12.49
CA GLU A 292 22.13 3.53 11.75
C GLU A 292 22.52 4.79 12.56
N PHE A 293 21.61 5.36 13.34
CA PHE A 293 21.92 6.48 14.23
C PHE A 293 22.78 6.06 15.43
N ALA A 294 22.67 4.83 15.92
CA ALA A 294 23.53 4.31 16.98
C ALA A 294 24.98 4.15 16.51
N THR A 295 25.18 3.70 15.25
CA THR A 295 26.52 3.55 14.64
C THR A 295 27.22 4.91 14.43
N MET A 296 26.48 5.95 14.02
CA MET A 296 27.05 7.28 13.82
C MET A 296 27.49 7.99 15.12
N ARG A 297 26.94 7.63 16.28
CA ARG A 297 27.40 8.15 17.59
C ARG A 297 28.64 7.44 18.12
N GLY A 298 28.91 6.20 17.69
CA GLY A 298 30.07 5.43 18.12
C GLY A 298 31.40 5.94 17.56
N ASP A 299 31.37 6.51 16.36
CA ASP A 299 32.58 6.92 15.66
C ASP A 299 33.04 8.35 15.99
N GLY A 300 32.30 9.07 16.83
CA GLY A 300 32.58 10.48 17.16
C GLY A 300 33.29 10.75 18.52
N GLN A 301 33.54 9.73 19.35
CA GLN A 301 34.07 9.91 20.69
C GLN A 301 35.53 9.49 20.91
N ASP A 302 36.23 8.97 19.92
CA ASP A 302 37.62 8.49 20.09
C ASP A 302 38.68 9.34 19.37
N SER A 303 38.50 10.64 19.26
CA SER A 303 39.59 11.51 18.74
C SER A 303 39.72 12.84 19.49
N PHE A 304 39.79 12.78 20.84
CA PHE A 304 40.43 13.82 21.65
C PHE A 304 40.86 13.23 23.01
N ASN A 305 42.07 12.66 23.03
CA ASN A 305 42.98 12.63 24.16
C ASN A 305 44.41 12.64 23.63
#